data_5920c28714de02e798913825f359d173
#
_entry.id   5920c28714de02e798913825f359d173
#
_cell.length_a   1.000
_cell.length_b   1.000
_cell.length_c   1.000
_cell.angle_alpha   90.00
_cell.angle_beta   90.00
_cell.angle_gamma   90.00
#
_symmetry.space_group_name_H-M   'P 1'
#
loop_
_entity.id
_entity.type
_entity.pdbx_description
1 polymer ?
#
loop_
_entity_poly.entity_id
_entity_poly.type
_entity_poly.pdbx_seq_one_letter_code
_entity_poly.pdbx_strand_id
1 'polypeptide(L)'
;MIFARARFAVALIAFLAWLGWLAVAVAKKGDPVLSRAQLLNATHLVYAEVTVGDDGLPRATATVVEVVRGTALAGEIAVLNLPAALPAGAKSFPGPGVYLLPLGGDGKTFRVVGLPRSPGYDAADPVRPVIYPATDATRVQLDRLLTP
;
A
#
# COMPACT_ATOMS: atom_id res chain seq x y z
N MET A 1 -1.95 -33.29 -45.30
CA MET A 1 -1.05 -32.20 -44.87
C MET A 1 -1.79 -30.91 -44.46
N ILE A 2 -2.91 -30.54 -45.08
CA ILE A 2 -3.66 -29.29 -44.79
C ILE A 2 -4.22 -29.26 -43.34
N PHE A 3 -4.78 -30.36 -42.85
CA PHE A 3 -5.34 -30.45 -41.51
C PHE A 3 -4.32 -30.30 -40.36
N ALA A 4 -3.07 -30.75 -40.57
CA ALA A 4 -2.02 -30.58 -39.58
C ALA A 4 -1.59 -29.11 -39.45
N ARG A 5 -1.50 -28.41 -40.56
CA ARG A 5 -1.18 -26.97 -40.58
C ARG A 5 -2.28 -26.12 -39.94
N ALA A 6 -3.54 -26.46 -40.21
CA ALA A 6 -4.68 -25.76 -39.58
C ALA A 6 -4.71 -25.94 -38.05
N ARG A 7 -4.47 -27.16 -37.57
CA ARG A 7 -4.40 -27.43 -36.11
C ARG A 7 -3.24 -26.69 -35.45
N PHE A 8 -2.08 -26.62 -36.11
CA PHE A 8 -0.94 -25.88 -35.60
C PHE A 8 -1.22 -24.38 -35.54
N ALA A 9 -1.84 -23.81 -36.57
CA ALA A 9 -2.23 -22.39 -36.58
C ALA A 9 -3.22 -22.04 -35.46
N VAL A 10 -4.24 -22.87 -35.22
CA VAL A 10 -5.18 -22.69 -34.13
C VAL A 10 -4.52 -22.75 -32.76
N ALA A 11 -3.62 -23.74 -32.56
CA ALA A 11 -2.89 -23.86 -31.31
C ALA A 11 -1.97 -22.65 -31.05
N LEU A 12 -1.31 -22.14 -32.08
CA LEU A 12 -0.45 -20.96 -31.99
C LEU A 12 -1.26 -19.70 -31.63
N ILE A 13 -2.41 -19.50 -32.27
CA ILE A 13 -3.29 -18.36 -31.97
C ILE A 13 -3.78 -18.43 -30.52
N ALA A 14 -4.24 -19.61 -30.06
CA ALA A 14 -4.68 -19.81 -28.69
C ALA A 14 -3.55 -19.55 -27.68
N PHE A 15 -2.35 -19.98 -27.98
CA PHE A 15 -1.17 -19.73 -27.13
C PHE A 15 -0.80 -18.25 -27.07
N LEU A 16 -0.80 -17.54 -28.18
CA LEU A 16 -0.54 -16.10 -28.23
C LEU A 16 -1.62 -15.29 -27.49
N ALA A 17 -2.88 -15.68 -27.64
CA ALA A 17 -3.99 -15.06 -26.89
C ALA A 17 -3.83 -15.27 -25.39
N TRP A 18 -3.44 -16.47 -24.97
CA TRP A 18 -3.17 -16.79 -23.55
C TRP A 18 -1.97 -16.00 -23.00
N LEU A 19 -0.86 -15.91 -23.76
CA LEU A 19 0.29 -15.07 -23.40
C LEU A 19 -0.08 -13.59 -23.30
N GLY A 20 -0.88 -13.07 -24.22
CA GLY A 20 -1.38 -11.70 -24.19
C GLY A 20 -2.24 -11.45 -22.93
N TRP A 21 -3.12 -12.37 -22.59
CA TRP A 21 -3.92 -12.30 -21.35
C TRP A 21 -3.04 -12.33 -20.10
N LEU A 22 -2.03 -13.22 -20.04
CA LEU A 22 -1.06 -13.27 -18.94
C LEU A 22 -0.26 -11.96 -18.82
N ALA A 23 0.19 -11.40 -19.94
CA ALA A 23 0.92 -10.14 -19.95
C ALA A 23 0.06 -8.99 -19.39
N VAL A 24 -1.23 -8.94 -19.76
CA VAL A 24 -2.17 -7.96 -19.19
C VAL A 24 -2.43 -8.22 -17.71
N ALA A 25 -2.57 -9.46 -17.28
CA ALA A 25 -2.77 -9.82 -15.87
C ALA A 25 -1.56 -9.46 -15.00
N VAL A 26 -0.34 -9.65 -15.52
CA VAL A 26 0.90 -9.26 -14.84
C VAL A 26 1.13 -7.75 -14.86
N ALA A 27 0.78 -7.07 -15.96
CA ALA A 27 0.88 -5.61 -16.08
C ALA A 27 -0.11 -4.87 -15.18
N LYS A 28 -1.28 -5.45 -14.92
CA LYS A 28 -2.16 -5.07 -13.81
C LYS A 28 -1.49 -5.56 -12.52
N LYS A 29 -0.35 -4.94 -12.14
CA LYS A 29 0.21 -5.11 -10.80
C LYS A 29 -0.92 -4.89 -9.83
N GLY A 30 -1.25 -5.95 -9.07
CA GLY A 30 -2.35 -5.92 -8.15
C GLY A 30 -2.25 -4.72 -7.23
N ASP A 31 -3.39 -4.11 -6.94
CA ASP A 31 -3.49 -3.06 -5.95
C ASP A 31 -2.77 -3.50 -4.67
N PRO A 32 -2.15 -2.56 -3.94
CA PRO A 32 -1.45 -2.90 -2.72
C PRO A 32 -2.41 -3.60 -1.75
N VAL A 33 -2.01 -4.77 -1.26
CA VAL A 33 -2.81 -5.54 -0.31
C VAL A 33 -2.63 -4.94 1.08
N LEU A 34 -3.75 -4.53 1.70
CA LEU A 34 -3.76 -4.00 3.06
C LEU A 34 -3.43 -5.11 4.08
N SER A 35 -2.50 -4.85 4.97
CA SER A 35 -2.22 -5.76 6.09
C SER A 35 -3.25 -5.59 7.20
N ARG A 36 -4.16 -6.56 7.33
CA ARG A 36 -5.17 -6.57 8.41
C ARG A 36 -4.53 -6.44 9.78
N ALA A 37 -3.43 -7.13 10.03
CA ALA A 37 -2.76 -7.11 11.33
C ALA A 37 -2.14 -5.73 11.64
N GLN A 38 -1.57 -5.04 10.64
CA GLN A 38 -1.08 -3.67 10.80
C GLN A 38 -2.24 -2.71 11.12
N LEU A 39 -3.36 -2.83 10.39
CA LEU A 39 -4.54 -1.99 10.61
C LEU A 39 -5.17 -2.21 11.98
N LEU A 40 -5.22 -3.46 12.47
CA LEU A 40 -5.76 -3.77 13.80
C LEU A 40 -4.87 -3.22 14.93
N ASN A 41 -3.56 -3.22 14.74
CA ASN A 41 -2.60 -2.69 15.72
C ASN A 41 -2.50 -1.15 15.73
N ALA A 42 -3.02 -0.48 14.70
CA ALA A 42 -3.05 0.96 14.67
C ALA A 42 -4.15 1.52 15.60
N THR A 43 -3.84 2.58 16.33
CA THR A 43 -4.83 3.31 17.15
C THR A 43 -5.67 4.27 16.30
N HIS A 44 -5.08 4.79 15.22
CA HIS A 44 -5.73 5.68 14.27
C HIS A 44 -5.50 5.19 12.84
N LEU A 45 -6.53 5.31 12.01
CA LEU A 45 -6.45 5.13 10.57
C LEU A 45 -6.88 6.44 9.94
N VAL A 46 -5.97 7.09 9.23
CA VAL A 46 -6.23 8.39 8.63
C VAL A 46 -5.78 8.42 7.17
N TYR A 47 -6.55 9.07 6.33
CA TYR A 47 -6.04 9.54 5.05
C TYR A 47 -5.40 10.90 5.28
N ALA A 48 -4.15 11.04 4.91
CA ALA A 48 -3.41 12.28 5.08
C ALA A 48 -2.57 12.60 3.83
N GLU A 49 -2.47 13.87 3.52
CA GLU A 49 -1.59 14.38 2.50
C GLU A 49 -0.15 14.39 3.02
N VAL A 50 0.71 13.69 2.30
CA VAL A 50 2.15 13.58 2.58
C VAL A 50 2.91 14.43 1.58
N THR A 51 3.71 15.34 2.08
CA THR A 51 4.62 16.16 1.27
C THR A 51 6.02 15.60 1.29
N VAL A 52 6.82 15.98 0.30
CA VAL A 52 8.20 15.51 0.12
C VAL A 52 9.16 16.64 0.36
N GLY A 53 10.29 16.35 0.97
CA GLY A 53 11.41 17.29 1.11
C GLY A 53 12.26 17.37 -0.15
N ASP A 54 13.26 18.25 -0.13
CA ASP A 54 14.20 18.42 -1.24
C ASP A 54 15.08 17.18 -1.47
N ASP A 55 15.18 16.32 -0.47
CA ASP A 55 15.85 15.01 -0.50
C ASP A 55 15.02 13.88 -1.17
N GLY A 56 13.79 14.19 -1.59
CA GLY A 56 12.87 13.20 -2.18
C GLY A 56 12.21 12.27 -1.16
N LEU A 57 12.42 12.49 0.14
CA LEU A 57 11.81 11.71 1.21
C LEU A 57 10.55 12.38 1.78
N PRO A 58 9.59 11.62 2.30
CA PRO A 58 8.45 12.19 3.00
C PRO A 58 8.90 13.06 4.18
N ARG A 59 8.23 14.18 4.38
CA ARG A 59 8.43 14.98 5.58
C ARG A 59 7.88 14.25 6.81
N ALA A 60 8.40 14.57 7.99
CA ALA A 60 7.92 14.01 9.26
C ALA A 60 6.58 14.59 9.73
N THR A 61 5.84 15.25 8.83
CA THR A 61 4.51 15.81 9.05
C THR A 61 3.58 15.41 7.92
N ALA A 62 2.28 15.31 8.24
CA ALA A 62 1.24 15.04 7.26
C ALA A 62 -0.01 15.83 7.60
N THR A 63 -0.76 16.28 6.59
CA THR A 63 -2.02 16.99 6.78
C THR A 63 -3.18 16.02 6.71
N VAL A 64 -3.95 15.92 7.78
CA VAL A 64 -5.10 14.99 7.87
C VAL A 64 -6.20 15.46 6.92
N VAL A 65 -6.63 14.56 6.03
CA VAL A 65 -7.74 14.76 5.11
C VAL A 65 -9.02 14.11 5.65
N GLU A 66 -8.90 12.89 6.16
CA GLU A 66 -10.03 12.11 6.65
C GLU A 66 -9.59 11.16 7.76
N VAL A 67 -10.36 11.07 8.84
CA VAL A 67 -10.16 10.09 9.91
C VAL A 67 -11.14 8.94 9.71
N VAL A 68 -10.61 7.75 9.43
CA VAL A 68 -11.42 6.53 9.24
C VAL A 68 -11.69 5.86 10.59
N ARG A 69 -10.69 5.83 11.47
CA ARG A 69 -10.80 5.26 12.81
C ARG A 69 -9.88 5.98 13.79
N GLY A 70 -10.33 6.10 15.04
CA GLY A 70 -9.61 6.75 16.13
C GLY A 70 -10.30 8.04 16.59
N THR A 71 -9.62 8.80 17.42
CA THR A 71 -10.09 10.13 17.83
C THR A 71 -10.01 11.12 16.67
N ALA A 72 -10.87 12.10 16.65
CA ALA A 72 -10.86 13.14 15.63
C ALA A 72 -9.50 13.88 15.63
N LEU A 73 -8.85 13.85 14.47
CA LEU A 73 -7.61 14.57 14.19
C LEU A 73 -7.87 15.55 13.06
N ALA A 74 -7.31 16.73 13.15
CA ALA A 74 -7.45 17.75 12.12
C ALA A 74 -6.15 18.54 11.95
N GLY A 75 -5.91 19.03 10.73
CA GLY A 75 -4.74 19.81 10.40
C GLY A 75 -3.46 18.99 10.26
N GLU A 76 -2.34 19.63 10.49
CA GLU A 76 -1.03 19.00 10.39
C GLU A 76 -0.70 18.21 11.65
N ILE A 77 -0.24 16.99 11.47
CA ILE A 77 0.19 16.07 12.54
C ILE A 77 1.66 15.69 12.36
N ALA A 78 2.38 15.50 13.47
CA ALA A 78 3.75 15.01 13.46
C ALA A 78 3.76 13.46 13.41
N VAL A 79 4.45 12.90 12.40
CA VAL A 79 4.61 11.45 12.21
C VAL A 79 6.09 11.12 12.10
N LEU A 80 6.70 10.75 13.22
CA LEU A 80 8.16 10.72 13.40
C LEU A 80 8.92 9.79 12.44
N ASN A 81 8.32 8.67 12.05
CA ASN A 81 8.96 7.69 11.16
C ASN A 81 8.45 7.73 9.72
N LEU A 82 7.69 8.78 9.37
CA LEU A 82 7.18 8.95 8.00
C LEU A 82 8.30 9.07 6.95
N PRO A 83 9.44 9.73 7.22
CA PRO A 83 10.57 9.78 6.28
C PRO A 83 11.14 8.41 5.90
N ALA A 84 10.98 7.41 6.76
CA ALA A 84 11.39 6.02 6.50
C ALA A 84 10.28 5.18 5.87
N ALA A 85 9.06 5.72 5.71
CA ALA A 85 7.93 4.97 5.22
C ALA A 85 7.98 4.82 3.70
N LEU A 86 7.52 3.65 3.23
CA LEU A 86 7.33 3.37 1.83
C LEU A 86 5.90 2.88 1.59
N PRO A 87 5.31 3.23 0.44
CA PRO A 87 4.08 2.59 0.00
C PRO A 87 4.26 1.08 -0.19
N ALA A 88 3.22 0.32 0.10
CA ALA A 88 3.24 -1.14 -0.03
C ALA A 88 3.69 -1.56 -1.44
N GLY A 89 4.73 -2.41 -1.51
CA GLY A 89 5.30 -2.90 -2.77
C GLY A 89 6.20 -1.91 -3.52
N ALA A 90 6.39 -0.69 -3.04
CA ALA A 90 7.26 0.30 -3.66
C ALA A 90 8.73 0.12 -3.23
N LYS A 91 9.65 0.36 -4.16
CA LYS A 91 11.09 0.36 -3.89
C LYS A 91 11.60 1.74 -3.46
N SER A 92 10.89 2.79 -3.83
CA SER A 92 11.16 4.19 -3.47
C SER A 92 9.85 4.92 -3.23
N PHE A 93 9.91 6.07 -2.57
CA PHE A 93 8.74 6.90 -2.38
C PHE A 93 8.35 7.54 -3.72
N PRO A 94 7.09 7.41 -4.18
CA PRO A 94 6.69 7.85 -5.52
C PRO A 94 6.43 9.35 -5.63
N GLY A 95 6.30 10.05 -4.50
CA GLY A 95 6.06 11.50 -4.48
C GLY A 95 4.93 11.94 -3.57
N PRO A 96 4.63 13.25 -3.52
CA PRO A 96 3.59 13.80 -2.67
C PRO A 96 2.21 13.27 -3.09
N GLY A 97 1.30 13.16 -2.13
CA GLY A 97 -0.05 12.69 -2.38
C GLY A 97 -0.77 12.28 -1.11
N VAL A 98 -2.00 11.77 -1.28
CA VAL A 98 -2.80 11.28 -0.16
C VAL A 98 -2.53 9.79 0.05
N TYR A 99 -2.24 9.44 1.31
CA TYR A 99 -1.95 8.07 1.72
C TYR A 99 -2.80 7.69 2.94
N LEU A 100 -3.16 6.42 3.02
CA LEU A 100 -3.69 5.82 4.24
C LEU A 100 -2.52 5.54 5.18
N LEU A 101 -2.55 6.17 6.34
CA LEU A 101 -1.55 6.05 7.40
C LEU A 101 -2.14 5.27 8.57
N PRO A 102 -1.68 4.03 8.83
CA PRO A 102 -1.98 3.32 10.07
C PRO A 102 -1.08 3.85 11.17
N LEU A 103 -1.63 4.64 12.09
CA LEU A 103 -0.86 5.37 13.10
C LEU A 103 -1.04 4.75 14.49
N GLY A 104 0.06 4.73 15.24
CA GLY A 104 0.09 4.53 16.68
C GLY A 104 0.66 5.78 17.35
N GLY A 105 0.20 6.12 18.54
CA GLY A 105 0.71 7.26 19.29
C GLY A 105 -0.25 7.72 20.38
N ASP A 106 0.18 8.74 21.11
CA ASP A 106 -0.47 9.32 22.30
C ASP A 106 -1.36 10.55 22.03
N GLY A 107 -1.54 10.87 20.73
CA GLY A 107 -2.32 12.04 20.29
C GLY A 107 -1.52 13.33 20.09
N LYS A 108 -0.27 13.39 20.51
CA LYS A 108 0.65 14.52 20.22
C LYS A 108 1.62 14.20 19.12
N THR A 109 2.21 13.02 19.18
CA THR A 109 3.12 12.51 18.16
C THR A 109 2.68 11.12 17.73
N PHE A 110 2.82 10.86 16.43
CA PHE A 110 2.40 9.61 15.84
C PHE A 110 3.59 8.89 15.21
N ARG A 111 3.40 7.59 15.03
CA ARG A 111 4.29 6.75 14.23
C ARG A 111 3.44 5.87 13.33
N VAL A 112 3.87 5.66 12.11
CA VAL A 112 3.31 4.60 11.27
C VAL A 112 3.60 3.26 11.93
N VAL A 113 2.56 2.48 12.16
CA VAL A 113 2.67 1.13 12.72
C VAL A 113 3.34 0.22 11.68
N GLY A 114 4.35 -0.52 12.09
CA GLY A 114 5.04 -1.49 11.22
C GLY A 114 4.17 -2.73 10.94
N LEU A 115 4.56 -3.49 9.93
CA LEU A 115 4.00 -4.82 9.72
C LEU A 115 4.37 -5.72 10.91
N PRO A 116 3.44 -6.54 11.43
CA PRO A 116 3.78 -7.48 12.48
C PRO A 116 4.78 -8.50 11.96
N ARG A 117 5.77 -8.83 12.80
CA ARG A 117 6.75 -9.86 12.47
C ARG A 117 6.14 -11.25 12.65
N SER A 118 6.46 -12.16 11.76
CA SER A 118 6.15 -13.56 11.97
C SER A 118 6.99 -14.10 13.13
N PRO A 119 6.42 -14.95 14.01
CA PRO A 119 7.18 -15.59 15.08
C PRO A 119 8.38 -16.36 14.50
N GLY A 120 9.57 -16.16 15.08
CA GLY A 120 10.81 -16.81 14.62
C GLY A 120 11.56 -16.10 13.51
N TYR A 121 11.12 -14.95 13.06
CA TYR A 121 11.85 -14.14 12.08
C TYR A 121 12.65 -13.06 12.82
N ASP A 122 13.90 -13.35 13.15
CA ASP A 122 14.88 -12.39 13.64
C ASP A 122 15.46 -11.61 12.44
N ALA A 123 14.71 -10.63 11.96
CA ALA A 123 15.27 -9.70 11.01
C ALA A 123 16.13 -8.68 11.78
N ALA A 124 17.43 -8.65 11.49
CA ALA A 124 18.33 -7.61 11.98
C ALA A 124 17.94 -6.21 11.47
N ASP A 125 17.17 -6.15 10.37
CA ASP A 125 16.71 -4.90 9.81
C ASP A 125 15.45 -4.36 10.53
N PRO A 126 15.42 -3.05 10.85
CA PRO A 126 14.24 -2.42 11.40
C PRO A 126 13.08 -2.58 10.40
N VAL A 127 11.92 -2.98 10.90
CA VAL A 127 10.71 -3.09 10.09
C VAL A 127 10.40 -1.72 9.52
N ARG A 128 10.50 -1.56 8.20
CA ARG A 128 10.14 -0.32 7.54
C ARG A 128 8.64 -0.05 7.71
N PRO A 129 8.26 1.17 8.08
CA PRO A 129 6.86 1.54 8.15
C PRO A 129 6.27 1.50 6.73
N VAL A 130 5.10 0.85 6.61
CA VAL A 130 4.38 0.73 5.33
C VAL A 130 3.14 1.58 5.37
N ILE A 131 2.94 2.36 4.31
CA ILE A 131 1.75 3.17 4.07
C ILE A 131 1.06 2.72 2.78
N TYR A 132 -0.14 3.20 2.52
CA TYR A 132 -0.91 2.76 1.35
C TYR A 132 -1.43 3.96 0.57
N PRO A 133 -1.30 3.98 -0.76
CA PRO A 133 -1.85 5.07 -1.57
C PRO A 133 -3.38 5.10 -1.44
N ALA A 134 -3.96 6.30 -1.41
CA ALA A 134 -5.41 6.51 -1.31
C ALA A 134 -6.10 6.27 -2.66
N THR A 135 -6.13 5.01 -3.11
CA THR A 135 -6.86 4.59 -4.32
C THR A 135 -8.25 4.06 -3.97
N ASP A 136 -9.14 4.00 -4.96
CA ASP A 136 -10.46 3.38 -4.78
C ASP A 136 -10.34 1.91 -4.33
N ALA A 137 -9.36 1.19 -4.86
CA ALA A 137 -9.08 -0.19 -4.45
C ALA A 137 -8.67 -0.29 -2.98
N THR A 138 -7.83 0.63 -2.49
CA THR A 138 -7.46 0.71 -1.08
C THR A 138 -8.68 1.01 -0.20
N ARG A 139 -9.56 1.92 -0.63
CA ARG A 139 -10.80 2.24 0.10
C ARG A 139 -11.74 1.05 0.19
N VAL A 140 -11.98 0.37 -0.93
CA VAL A 140 -12.83 -0.85 -0.97
C VAL A 140 -12.27 -1.98 -0.10
N GLN A 141 -10.94 -2.18 -0.11
CA GLN A 141 -10.30 -3.17 0.77
C GLN A 141 -10.45 -2.79 2.24
N LEU A 142 -10.24 -1.51 2.58
CA LEU A 142 -10.36 -1.01 3.93
C LEU A 142 -11.78 -1.21 4.48
N ASP A 143 -12.79 -0.84 3.71
CA ASP A 143 -14.20 -1.03 4.08
C ASP A 143 -14.51 -2.50 4.38
N ARG A 144 -14.03 -3.41 3.53
CA ARG A 144 -14.20 -4.87 3.75
C ARG A 144 -13.50 -5.38 5.01
N LEU A 145 -12.36 -4.78 5.38
CA LEU A 145 -11.60 -5.20 6.56
C LEU A 145 -12.18 -4.62 7.86
N LEU A 146 -12.86 -3.49 7.80
CA LEU A 146 -13.47 -2.82 8.94
C LEU A 146 -14.94 -3.22 9.16
N THR A 147 -15.61 -3.75 8.14
CA THR A 147 -16.95 -4.31 8.27
C THR A 147 -16.85 -5.72 8.88
N PRO A 148 -17.55 -5.98 10.00
CA PRO A 148 -17.52 -7.27 10.69
C PRO A 148 -18.17 -8.41 9.90
#